data_436f85a8c236abd253dc08349ea9823a
#
_entry.id   436f85a8c236abd253dc08349ea9823a
#
_cell.length_a   1.000
_cell.length_b   1.000
_cell.length_c   1.000
_cell.angle_alpha   90.00
_cell.angle_beta   90.00
_cell.angle_gamma   90.00
#
_symmetry.space_group_name_H-M   'P 1'
#
loop_
_entity.id
_entity.type
_entity.pdbx_description
1 polymer ?
#
loop_
_entity_poly.entity_id
_entity_poly.type
_entity_poly.pdbx_seq_one_letter_code
_entity_poly.pdbx_strand_id
1 'polypeptide(L)'
;YENGNGTHNNSWNREHVWPKSHGFPDEDDNAYTDVHNLKPSDRSVNSSRGTKDYDFGGSQHSEATECLTDSDSWEPSDSVKGDIARILFYMVVRYDPGYDHNNNSFDLELVDYTTPNNNDPILGKLSSLIQWHYDDPVDDFEINRNEIIYEFQENRNPFIDHPNLVSFIWGENIGENWDESLGLDNILDENLILFPNPSAGILNFNKYLNNERIEIFSLKGYKVFDQLVFNSNSITLNLDSGVYVLKISNNSNVTKHKIIIK
;
A
#
# COMPACT_ATOMS: atom_id res chain seq x y z
N TYR A 1 7.44 27.69 -2.83
CA TYR A 1 6.74 27.33 -4.07
C TYR A 1 5.52 28.25 -4.23
N GLU A 2 5.38 28.90 -5.39
CA GLU A 2 4.17 29.64 -5.72
C GLU A 2 3.03 28.67 -6.09
N ASN A 3 1.82 29.00 -5.66
CA ASN A 3 0.63 28.17 -5.88
C ASN A 3 0.36 27.90 -7.36
N GLY A 4 0.39 26.62 -7.74
CA GLY A 4 -0.25 26.00 -8.90
C GLY A 4 0.07 26.57 -10.26
N ASN A 5 0.05 25.77 -11.30
CA ASN A 5 0.13 26.11 -12.74
C ASN A 5 1.02 27.32 -13.12
N GLY A 6 2.02 27.62 -12.30
CA GLY A 6 2.99 28.68 -12.54
C GLY A 6 3.77 28.40 -13.81
N THR A 7 4.11 29.46 -14.53
CA THR A 7 4.96 29.40 -15.72
C THR A 7 6.46 29.36 -15.37
N HIS A 8 6.79 29.39 -14.08
CA HIS A 8 8.17 29.44 -13.57
C HIS A 8 8.69 28.03 -13.20
N ASN A 9 9.98 27.79 -13.39
CA ASN A 9 10.64 26.51 -13.08
C ASN A 9 10.55 26.13 -11.58
N ASN A 10 10.36 27.07 -10.68
CA ASN A 10 10.21 26.85 -9.23
C ASN A 10 8.74 26.78 -8.78
N SER A 11 7.84 26.41 -9.66
CA SER A 11 6.42 26.17 -9.33
C SER A 11 6.13 24.68 -9.32
N TRP A 12 5.06 24.31 -8.64
CA TRP A 12 4.55 22.94 -8.71
C TRP A 12 3.39 22.84 -9.71
N ASN A 13 3.19 21.65 -10.25
CA ASN A 13 2.03 21.31 -11.05
C ASN A 13 1.47 19.94 -10.64
N ARG A 14 0.37 19.58 -11.26
CA ARG A 14 -0.21 18.23 -11.09
C ARG A 14 0.63 17.23 -11.88
N GLU A 15 1.16 16.25 -11.18
CA GLU A 15 1.72 15.05 -11.77
C GLU A 15 0.61 14.01 -11.92
N HIS A 16 0.47 13.46 -13.12
CA HIS A 16 -0.27 12.24 -13.36
C HIS A 16 0.72 11.08 -13.23
N VAL A 17 0.64 10.34 -12.12
CA VAL A 17 1.56 9.21 -11.84
C VAL A 17 1.49 8.20 -12.98
N TRP A 18 0.30 7.75 -13.36
CA TRP A 18 0.07 7.18 -14.67
C TRP A 18 -0.05 8.33 -15.69
N PRO A 19 0.84 8.45 -16.66
CA PRO A 19 0.81 9.57 -17.60
C PRO A 19 -0.50 9.63 -18.38
N LYS A 20 -1.15 10.78 -18.39
CA LYS A 20 -2.43 10.95 -19.09
C LYS A 20 -2.35 10.63 -20.60
N SER A 21 -1.20 10.84 -21.21
CA SER A 21 -0.98 10.48 -22.61
C SER A 21 -0.99 8.97 -22.89
N HIS A 22 -0.87 8.15 -21.83
CA HIS A 22 -0.97 6.70 -21.92
C HIS A 22 -2.41 6.26 -21.61
N GLY A 23 -3.36 6.62 -22.51
CA GLY A 23 -4.72 6.09 -22.52
C GLY A 23 -5.84 7.09 -22.28
N PHE A 24 -5.63 8.20 -21.56
CA PHE A 24 -6.70 9.17 -21.21
C PHE A 24 -6.24 10.63 -21.35
N PRO A 25 -5.92 11.10 -22.56
CA PRO A 25 -5.41 12.46 -22.77
C PRO A 25 -6.46 13.55 -22.58
N ASP A 26 -7.74 13.21 -22.64
CA ASP A 26 -8.84 14.16 -22.61
C ASP A 26 -9.27 14.53 -21.19
N GLU A 27 -9.55 15.81 -20.98
CA GLU A 27 -9.96 16.32 -19.64
C GLU A 27 -11.33 15.81 -19.19
N ASP A 28 -12.13 15.32 -20.12
CA ASP A 28 -13.45 14.74 -19.87
C ASP A 28 -13.36 13.27 -19.41
N ASP A 29 -12.19 12.63 -19.51
CA ASP A 29 -11.97 11.28 -19.01
C ASP A 29 -11.92 11.26 -17.47
N ASN A 30 -12.63 10.32 -16.85
CA ASN A 30 -12.62 10.19 -15.39
C ASN A 30 -11.21 9.93 -14.84
N ALA A 31 -10.38 9.18 -15.55
CA ALA A 31 -8.99 8.91 -15.17
C ALA A 31 -8.11 10.18 -15.13
N TYR A 32 -8.44 11.20 -15.94
CA TYR A 32 -7.70 12.46 -15.98
C TYR A 32 -7.82 13.24 -14.67
N THR A 33 -8.95 13.17 -13.99
CA THR A 33 -9.24 13.91 -12.76
C THR A 33 -9.21 13.05 -11.51
N ASP A 34 -8.91 11.75 -11.64
CA ASP A 34 -8.85 10.83 -10.51
C ASP A 34 -7.75 11.23 -9.53
N VAL A 35 -8.18 11.62 -8.32
CA VAL A 35 -7.28 12.15 -7.29
C VAL A 35 -6.29 11.08 -6.80
N HIS A 36 -6.62 9.79 -6.90
CA HIS A 36 -5.67 8.72 -6.59
C HIS A 36 -4.43 8.78 -7.49
N ASN A 37 -4.61 9.16 -8.77
CA ASN A 37 -3.52 9.28 -9.75
C ASN A 37 -2.76 10.62 -9.68
N LEU A 38 -3.24 11.60 -8.93
CA LEU A 38 -2.68 12.95 -8.93
C LEU A 38 -1.78 13.19 -7.72
N LYS A 39 -0.57 13.65 -7.96
CA LYS A 39 0.38 14.10 -6.93
C LYS A 39 0.87 15.53 -7.25
N PRO A 40 1.15 16.37 -6.26
CA PRO A 40 1.89 17.60 -6.49
C PRO A 40 3.35 17.25 -6.82
N SER A 41 3.88 17.82 -7.88
CA SER A 41 5.28 17.65 -8.28
C SER A 41 5.93 18.98 -8.63
N ASP A 42 7.22 19.10 -8.42
CA ASP A 42 7.98 20.20 -9.00
C ASP A 42 7.84 20.15 -10.53
N ARG A 43 7.66 21.30 -11.15
CA ARG A 43 7.36 21.39 -12.57
C ARG A 43 8.52 20.93 -13.45
N SER A 44 9.76 21.25 -13.11
CA SER A 44 10.94 20.85 -13.87
C SER A 44 11.18 19.35 -13.73
N VAL A 45 11.01 18.82 -12.52
CA VAL A 45 11.11 17.37 -12.23
C VAL A 45 10.02 16.60 -12.99
N ASN A 46 8.76 17.05 -12.91
CA ASN A 46 7.65 16.48 -13.67
C ASN A 46 7.93 16.47 -15.20
N SER A 47 8.43 17.60 -15.72
CA SER A 47 8.81 17.69 -17.13
C SER A 47 9.96 16.73 -17.51
N SER A 48 10.90 16.51 -16.60
CA SER A 48 12.01 15.57 -16.79
C SER A 48 11.57 14.11 -16.73
N ARG A 49 10.66 13.79 -15.82
CA ARG A 49 10.02 12.48 -15.76
C ARG A 49 9.23 12.24 -17.07
N GLY A 50 8.43 13.20 -17.51
CA GLY A 50 7.66 13.12 -18.74
C GLY A 50 6.67 11.95 -18.73
N THR A 51 6.79 11.03 -19.69
CA THR A 51 5.95 9.84 -19.83
C THR A 51 6.72 8.54 -19.63
N LYS A 52 7.91 8.62 -19.03
CA LYS A 52 8.76 7.46 -18.80
C LYS A 52 8.09 6.44 -17.90
N ASP A 53 8.43 5.19 -18.15
CA ASP A 53 8.05 4.08 -17.29
C ASP A 53 8.71 4.17 -15.92
N TYR A 54 8.28 3.34 -15.01
CA TYR A 54 8.89 3.18 -13.69
C TYR A 54 9.71 1.89 -13.61
N ASP A 55 11.01 2.04 -13.48
CA ASP A 55 11.96 0.92 -13.34
C ASP A 55 13.16 1.34 -12.50
N PHE A 56 13.98 0.38 -12.12
CA PHE A 56 15.26 0.61 -11.46
C PHE A 56 16.31 1.13 -12.43
N GLY A 57 17.20 1.97 -11.93
CA GLY A 57 18.44 2.33 -12.60
C GLY A 57 18.49 3.74 -13.16
N GLY A 58 19.47 3.93 -14.02
CA GLY A 58 19.78 5.24 -14.57
C GLY A 58 20.84 6.02 -13.77
N SER A 59 20.87 7.32 -14.01
CA SER A 59 21.76 8.26 -13.31
C SER A 59 20.97 9.17 -12.39
N GLN A 60 21.60 9.63 -11.33
CA GLN A 60 21.01 10.57 -10.40
C GLN A 60 20.46 11.82 -11.12
N HIS A 61 19.22 12.17 -10.86
CA HIS A 61 18.61 13.38 -11.40
C HIS A 61 19.23 14.63 -10.75
N SER A 62 19.48 15.66 -11.55
CA SER A 62 20.23 16.83 -11.10
C SER A 62 19.51 17.69 -10.05
N GLU A 63 18.20 17.67 -10.04
CA GLU A 63 17.35 18.48 -9.14
C GLU A 63 16.71 17.58 -8.07
N ALA A 64 16.06 16.48 -8.45
CA ALA A 64 15.53 15.49 -7.53
C ALA A 64 16.61 14.44 -7.24
N THR A 65 17.55 14.76 -6.37
CA THR A 65 18.80 13.99 -6.17
C THR A 65 18.60 12.62 -5.53
N GLU A 66 17.42 12.32 -5.03
CA GLU A 66 17.03 10.99 -4.53
C GLU A 66 16.41 10.10 -5.63
N CYS A 67 16.17 10.67 -6.81
CA CYS A 67 15.61 9.98 -7.95
C CYS A 67 16.70 9.62 -8.97
N LEU A 68 16.51 8.50 -9.68
CA LEU A 68 17.36 8.12 -10.81
C LEU A 68 16.54 8.17 -12.11
N THR A 69 17.22 8.38 -13.23
CA THR A 69 16.54 8.40 -14.54
C THR A 69 17.52 8.04 -15.66
N ASP A 70 17.00 7.43 -16.68
CA ASP A 70 17.69 7.18 -17.96
C ASP A 70 16.83 7.62 -19.15
N SER A 71 16.97 6.98 -20.30
CA SER A 71 16.27 7.39 -21.53
C SER A 71 14.78 7.03 -21.54
N ASP A 72 14.37 6.00 -20.83
CA ASP A 72 13.03 5.40 -20.90
C ASP A 72 12.40 5.12 -19.53
N SER A 73 13.16 5.25 -18.43
CA SER A 73 12.63 4.99 -17.09
C SER A 73 12.91 6.11 -16.07
N TRP A 74 12.13 6.06 -15.00
CA TRP A 74 12.24 6.88 -13.80
C TRP A 74 12.17 6.01 -12.56
N GLU A 75 13.19 6.13 -11.72
CA GLU A 75 13.21 5.53 -10.39
C GLU A 75 12.97 6.63 -9.34
N PRO A 76 11.84 6.63 -8.64
CA PRO A 76 11.57 7.60 -7.59
C PRO A 76 12.42 7.32 -6.33
N SER A 77 12.41 8.27 -5.38
CA SER A 77 13.07 8.06 -4.08
C SER A 77 12.47 6.85 -3.35
N ASP A 78 13.30 6.16 -2.57
CA ASP A 78 12.90 4.94 -1.85
C ASP A 78 11.66 5.11 -0.97
N SER A 79 11.45 6.30 -0.41
CA SER A 79 10.33 6.64 0.47
C SER A 79 8.97 6.78 -0.21
N VAL A 80 8.88 6.66 -1.53
CA VAL A 80 7.61 6.79 -2.29
C VAL A 80 7.48 5.73 -3.38
N LYS A 81 8.37 4.77 -3.44
CA LYS A 81 8.33 3.68 -4.43
C LYS A 81 7.06 2.86 -4.30
N GLY A 82 6.71 2.48 -3.08
CA GLY A 82 5.48 1.75 -2.79
C GLY A 82 4.22 2.58 -3.08
N ASP A 83 4.21 3.88 -2.73
CA ASP A 83 3.12 4.80 -3.09
C ASP A 83 2.84 4.77 -4.59
N ILE A 84 3.90 4.92 -5.40
CA ILE A 84 3.80 4.92 -6.86
C ILE A 84 3.25 3.58 -7.36
N ALA A 85 3.80 2.47 -6.87
CA ALA A 85 3.33 1.14 -7.26
C ALA A 85 1.84 0.94 -6.96
N ARG A 86 1.38 1.28 -5.75
CA ARG A 86 -0.03 1.16 -5.35
C ARG A 86 -0.97 2.08 -6.11
N ILE A 87 -0.50 3.26 -6.52
CA ILE A 87 -1.26 4.14 -7.42
C ILE A 87 -1.44 3.48 -8.79
N LEU A 88 -0.39 2.91 -9.36
CA LEU A 88 -0.45 2.28 -10.68
C LEU A 88 -1.29 0.99 -10.68
N PHE A 89 -1.20 0.18 -9.63
CA PHE A 89 -2.07 -0.97 -9.44
C PHE A 89 -3.55 -0.57 -9.36
N TYR A 90 -3.85 0.53 -8.64
CA TYR A 90 -5.20 1.08 -8.59
C TYR A 90 -5.70 1.49 -9.99
N MET A 91 -4.88 2.22 -10.76
CA MET A 91 -5.26 2.71 -12.07
C MET A 91 -5.65 1.58 -13.02
N VAL A 92 -4.87 0.50 -13.05
CA VAL A 92 -5.15 -0.67 -13.90
C VAL A 92 -6.45 -1.35 -13.51
N VAL A 93 -6.69 -1.57 -12.22
CA VAL A 93 -7.91 -2.25 -11.78
C VAL A 93 -9.15 -1.35 -11.90
N ARG A 94 -8.99 -0.05 -11.64
CA ARG A 94 -10.10 0.92 -11.69
C ARG A 94 -10.58 1.16 -13.12
N TYR A 95 -9.67 1.13 -14.07
CA TYR A 95 -9.93 1.45 -15.49
C TYR A 95 -9.81 0.24 -16.42
N ASP A 96 -10.05 -0.95 -15.88
CA ASP A 96 -10.28 -2.17 -16.66
C ASP A 96 -11.67 -2.07 -17.35
N PRO A 97 -11.76 -2.25 -18.68
CA PRO A 97 -13.02 -2.06 -19.43
C PRO A 97 -14.12 -3.06 -19.02
N GLY A 98 -13.75 -4.17 -18.40
CA GLY A 98 -14.71 -5.16 -17.88
C GLY A 98 -15.54 -4.65 -16.69
N TYR A 99 -15.08 -3.59 -16.01
CA TYR A 99 -15.71 -3.06 -14.80
C TYR A 99 -16.10 -1.59 -14.89
N ASP A 100 -15.74 -0.89 -15.96
CA ASP A 100 -16.11 0.51 -16.13
C ASP A 100 -17.50 0.65 -16.73
N HIS A 101 -18.48 0.96 -15.87
CA HIS A 101 -19.85 1.26 -16.27
C HIS A 101 -20.01 2.63 -16.96
N ASN A 102 -18.98 3.44 -17.05
CA ASN A 102 -19.00 4.79 -17.59
C ASN A 102 -18.57 4.90 -19.04
N ASN A 103 -18.41 3.77 -19.74
CA ASN A 103 -18.11 3.73 -21.18
C ASN A 103 -16.74 4.34 -21.57
N ASN A 104 -15.76 4.35 -20.68
CA ASN A 104 -14.39 4.70 -21.00
C ASN A 104 -13.82 3.65 -21.96
N SER A 105 -13.22 4.12 -23.04
CA SER A 105 -12.77 3.27 -24.14
C SER A 105 -11.32 2.80 -24.01
N PHE A 106 -10.67 3.09 -22.87
CA PHE A 106 -9.28 2.72 -22.64
C PHE A 106 -9.17 1.59 -21.62
N ASP A 107 -8.19 0.73 -21.88
CA ASP A 107 -7.81 -0.42 -21.07
C ASP A 107 -6.39 -0.21 -20.58
N LEU A 108 -6.22 0.17 -19.33
CA LEU A 108 -4.89 0.42 -18.79
C LEU A 108 -4.24 -0.91 -18.39
N GLU A 109 -3.04 -1.16 -18.89
CA GLU A 109 -2.32 -2.41 -18.66
C GLU A 109 -0.90 -2.17 -18.13
N LEU A 110 -0.49 -2.92 -17.10
CA LEU A 110 0.90 -2.99 -16.66
C LEU A 110 1.63 -4.10 -17.39
N VAL A 111 2.77 -3.74 -17.98
CA VAL A 111 3.64 -4.66 -18.72
C VAL A 111 4.98 -4.85 -18.01
N ASP A 112 5.66 -5.97 -18.23
CA ASP A 112 6.95 -6.26 -17.59
C ASP A 112 8.15 -5.92 -18.47
N TYR A 113 8.05 -4.81 -19.18
CA TYR A 113 9.12 -4.20 -19.97
C TYR A 113 8.93 -2.68 -20.02
N THR A 114 10.00 -1.93 -20.35
CA THR A 114 9.87 -0.48 -20.59
C THR A 114 9.27 -0.24 -21.96
N THR A 115 8.27 0.62 -22.02
CA THR A 115 7.54 0.91 -23.24
C THR A 115 8.28 1.98 -24.06
N PRO A 116 8.33 1.88 -25.39
CA PRO A 116 8.74 3.04 -26.17
C PRO A 116 7.73 4.17 -25.96
N ASN A 117 8.20 5.42 -25.95
CA ASN A 117 7.34 6.62 -25.84
C ASN A 117 6.23 6.58 -26.88
N ASN A 118 5.13 5.96 -26.58
CA ASN A 118 3.91 5.88 -27.36
C ASN A 118 2.73 6.35 -26.50
N ASN A 119 1.57 6.51 -27.12
CA ASN A 119 0.35 6.89 -26.42
C ASN A 119 -0.54 5.66 -26.10
N ASP A 120 0.03 4.46 -26.16
CA ASP A 120 -0.71 3.24 -25.83
C ASP A 120 -1.04 3.22 -24.33
N PRO A 121 -2.15 2.63 -23.93
CA PRO A 121 -2.59 2.60 -22.53
C PRO A 121 -1.83 1.55 -21.70
N ILE A 122 -0.53 1.48 -21.88
CA ILE A 122 0.38 0.55 -21.20
C ILE A 122 1.48 1.30 -20.45
N LEU A 123 1.95 0.74 -19.36
CA LEU A 123 3.05 1.30 -18.56
C LEU A 123 3.90 0.17 -17.95
N GLY A 124 5.21 0.34 -17.92
CA GLY A 124 6.16 -0.56 -17.29
C GLY A 124 6.67 0.01 -15.95
N LYS A 125 7.37 -0.76 -15.18
CA LYS A 125 7.66 -2.19 -15.35
C LYS A 125 7.05 -2.96 -14.18
N LEU A 126 6.19 -3.91 -14.45
CA LEU A 126 5.40 -4.60 -13.42
C LEU A 126 6.26 -5.26 -12.34
N SER A 127 7.35 -5.96 -12.71
CA SER A 127 8.22 -6.61 -11.73
C SER A 127 8.89 -5.63 -10.77
N SER A 128 9.30 -4.45 -11.26
CA SER A 128 9.87 -3.38 -10.44
C SER A 128 8.84 -2.78 -9.49
N LEU A 129 7.61 -2.58 -9.96
CA LEU A 129 6.51 -2.08 -9.14
C LEU A 129 6.13 -3.07 -8.02
N ILE A 130 6.09 -4.37 -8.31
CA ILE A 130 5.84 -5.41 -7.30
C ILE A 130 6.95 -5.39 -6.24
N GLN A 131 8.22 -5.30 -6.65
CA GLN A 131 9.34 -5.20 -5.71
C GLN A 131 9.22 -3.97 -4.82
N TRP A 132 8.94 -2.80 -5.39
CA TRP A 132 8.78 -1.54 -4.66
C TRP A 132 7.61 -1.58 -3.67
N HIS A 133 6.52 -2.24 -4.03
CA HIS A 133 5.38 -2.43 -3.14
C HIS A 133 5.75 -3.16 -1.84
N TYR A 134 6.65 -4.17 -1.93
CA TYR A 134 7.11 -4.91 -0.76
C TYR A 134 8.24 -4.19 -0.01
N ASP A 135 9.10 -3.45 -0.71
CA ASP A 135 10.22 -2.74 -0.11
C ASP A 135 9.77 -1.48 0.65
N ASP A 136 8.67 -0.85 0.20
CA ASP A 136 8.08 0.35 0.77
C ASP A 136 6.60 0.08 1.14
N PRO A 137 6.33 -0.53 2.31
CA PRO A 137 4.99 -0.86 2.76
C PRO A 137 4.11 0.36 2.99
N VAL A 138 2.79 0.15 2.98
CA VAL A 138 1.79 1.20 3.26
C VAL A 138 2.09 1.92 4.58
N ASP A 139 2.15 3.24 4.52
CA ASP A 139 2.41 4.11 5.66
C ASP A 139 1.18 4.94 6.09
N ASP A 140 1.34 5.69 7.18
CA ASP A 140 0.27 6.54 7.73
C ASP A 140 -0.13 7.68 6.76
N PHE A 141 0.78 8.15 5.92
CA PHE A 141 0.49 9.17 4.93
C PHE A 141 -0.45 8.65 3.84
N GLU A 142 -0.20 7.45 3.32
CA GLU A 142 -1.06 6.81 2.34
C GLU A 142 -2.44 6.49 2.90
N ILE A 143 -2.50 5.94 4.13
CA ILE A 143 -3.77 5.64 4.82
C ILE A 143 -4.61 6.91 4.97
N ASN A 144 -4.02 7.99 5.49
CA ASN A 144 -4.70 9.27 5.67
C ASN A 144 -5.13 9.88 4.32
N ARG A 145 -4.28 9.79 3.30
CA ARG A 145 -4.59 10.28 1.95
C ARG A 145 -5.76 9.50 1.34
N ASN A 146 -5.79 8.18 1.49
CA ASN A 146 -6.86 7.31 1.02
C ASN A 146 -8.22 7.67 1.67
N GLU A 147 -8.21 7.98 2.98
CA GLU A 147 -9.38 8.44 3.71
C GLU A 147 -9.89 9.80 3.20
N ILE A 148 -8.98 10.78 3.04
CA ILE A 148 -9.34 12.11 2.54
C ILE A 148 -9.89 12.03 1.11
N ILE A 149 -9.30 11.22 0.24
CA ILE A 149 -9.82 11.06 -1.14
C ILE A 149 -11.21 10.45 -1.11
N TYR A 150 -11.47 9.47 -0.23
CA TYR A 150 -12.80 8.89 -0.08
C TYR A 150 -13.87 9.92 0.30
N GLU A 151 -13.55 10.92 1.14
CA GLU A 151 -14.50 12.00 1.49
C GLU A 151 -14.92 12.85 0.27
N PHE A 152 -14.07 12.95 -0.76
CA PHE A 152 -14.33 13.80 -1.93
C PHE A 152 -14.74 13.02 -3.18
N GLN A 153 -14.20 11.82 -3.38
CA GLN A 153 -14.35 11.04 -4.61
C GLN A 153 -15.19 9.77 -4.41
N GLU A 154 -15.51 9.43 -3.15
CA GLU A 154 -16.35 8.29 -2.74
C GLU A 154 -15.81 6.91 -3.17
N ASN A 155 -14.51 6.82 -3.46
CA ASN A 155 -13.82 5.55 -3.71
C ASN A 155 -12.48 5.50 -3.00
N ARG A 156 -11.95 4.30 -2.83
CA ARG A 156 -10.67 4.05 -2.14
C ARG A 156 -9.71 3.29 -3.04
N ASN A 157 -8.43 3.44 -2.78
CA ASN A 157 -7.42 2.56 -3.36
C ASN A 157 -7.35 1.26 -2.54
N PRO A 158 -7.78 0.11 -3.10
CA PRO A 158 -7.82 -1.15 -2.37
C PRO A 158 -6.42 -1.68 -2.03
N PHE A 159 -5.39 -1.27 -2.74
CA PHE A 159 -4.01 -1.69 -2.47
C PHE A 159 -3.37 -0.96 -1.29
N ILE A 160 -4.03 0.07 -0.76
CA ILE A 160 -3.70 0.70 0.52
C ILE A 160 -4.46 0.01 1.65
N ASP A 161 -5.75 -0.29 1.45
CA ASP A 161 -6.58 -0.96 2.46
C ASP A 161 -6.19 -2.45 2.62
N HIS A 162 -5.84 -3.10 1.53
CA HIS A 162 -5.53 -4.53 1.43
C HIS A 162 -4.27 -4.77 0.57
N PRO A 163 -3.07 -4.44 1.07
CA PRO A 163 -1.83 -4.52 0.29
C PRO A 163 -1.53 -5.92 -0.27
N ASN A 164 -1.98 -6.97 0.42
CA ASN A 164 -1.83 -8.35 -0.01
C ASN A 164 -2.55 -8.70 -1.32
N LEU A 165 -3.50 -7.90 -1.77
CA LEU A 165 -4.17 -8.09 -3.07
C LEU A 165 -3.18 -8.18 -4.24
N VAL A 166 -2.02 -7.53 -4.14
CA VAL A 166 -0.98 -7.57 -5.17
C VAL A 166 -0.52 -9.01 -5.44
N SER A 167 -0.36 -9.83 -4.40
CA SER A 167 0.04 -11.23 -4.55
C SER A 167 -1.01 -12.09 -5.24
N PHE A 168 -2.31 -11.78 -5.09
CA PHE A 168 -3.41 -12.51 -5.71
C PHE A 168 -3.64 -12.12 -7.18
N ILE A 169 -3.25 -10.91 -7.56
CA ILE A 169 -3.46 -10.42 -8.93
C ILE A 169 -2.20 -10.64 -9.79
N TRP A 170 -1.00 -10.37 -9.24
CA TRP A 170 0.26 -10.41 -10.00
C TRP A 170 1.38 -11.22 -9.34
N GLY A 171 1.12 -11.92 -8.22
CA GLY A 171 2.14 -12.63 -7.44
C GLY A 171 1.85 -14.12 -7.27
N GLU A 172 2.38 -14.68 -6.19
CA GLU A 172 2.37 -16.14 -5.92
C GLU A 172 0.98 -16.73 -5.66
N ASN A 173 -0.01 -15.90 -5.33
CA ASN A 173 -1.38 -16.35 -5.01
C ASN A 173 -2.35 -16.22 -6.20
N ILE A 174 -1.84 -16.04 -7.43
CA ILE A 174 -2.70 -15.96 -8.64
C ILE A 174 -3.58 -17.21 -8.75
N GLY A 175 -4.89 -16.99 -8.85
CA GLY A 175 -5.90 -18.03 -8.98
C GLY A 175 -6.41 -18.58 -7.66
N GLU A 176 -5.89 -18.13 -6.53
CA GLU A 176 -6.48 -18.38 -5.22
C GLU A 176 -7.61 -17.39 -4.92
N ASN A 177 -8.55 -17.82 -4.07
CA ASN A 177 -9.59 -16.89 -3.62
C ASN A 177 -9.02 -15.94 -2.58
N TRP A 178 -9.13 -14.65 -2.82
CA TRP A 178 -8.90 -13.66 -1.79
C TRP A 178 -10.10 -13.66 -0.83
N ASP A 179 -9.83 -13.91 0.44
CA ASP A 179 -10.82 -13.84 1.51
C ASP A 179 -10.46 -12.68 2.44
N GLU A 180 -11.32 -11.66 2.46
CA GLU A 180 -11.28 -10.61 3.46
C GLU A 180 -11.70 -11.17 4.84
N SER A 181 -11.00 -12.19 5.33
CA SER A 181 -11.25 -12.75 6.64
C SER A 181 -10.94 -11.73 7.72
N LEU A 182 -11.92 -10.84 7.97
CA LEU A 182 -12.07 -10.04 9.20
C LEU A 182 -10.77 -9.46 9.79
N GLY A 183 -9.92 -8.83 8.99
CA GLY A 183 -8.76 -8.07 9.48
C GLY A 183 -7.81 -8.85 10.38
N LEU A 184 -7.86 -10.18 10.33
CA LEU A 184 -6.87 -11.08 10.88
C LEU A 184 -5.90 -11.43 9.77
N ASP A 185 -5.28 -10.42 9.17
CA ASP A 185 -4.12 -10.66 8.32
C ASP A 185 -3.15 -11.50 9.13
N ASN A 186 -2.93 -12.69 8.62
CA ASN A 186 -1.93 -13.61 9.08
C ASN A 186 -0.53 -13.04 8.79
N ILE A 187 -0.13 -11.99 9.48
CA ILE A 187 1.26 -11.93 9.90
C ILE A 187 1.32 -12.91 11.07
N LEU A 188 1.05 -14.14 10.74
CA LEU A 188 1.44 -15.24 11.59
C LEU A 188 2.97 -15.19 11.58
N ASP A 189 3.55 -14.77 12.69
CA ASP A 189 4.75 -15.48 13.11
C ASP A 189 4.29 -16.95 13.22
N GLU A 190 4.40 -17.69 12.12
CA GLU A 190 3.97 -19.09 12.00
C GLU A 190 4.54 -19.97 13.11
N ASN A 191 5.45 -19.42 13.89
CA ASN A 191 6.14 -20.04 14.99
C ASN A 191 5.61 -19.63 16.37
N LEU A 192 4.70 -18.66 16.51
CA LEU A 192 4.19 -18.28 17.84
C LEU A 192 2.90 -19.04 18.17
N ILE A 193 3.02 -20.02 19.05
CA ILE A 193 1.90 -20.83 19.55
C ILE A 193 1.51 -20.34 20.94
N LEU A 194 0.20 -20.08 21.12
CA LEU A 194 -0.40 -19.70 22.40
C LEU A 194 -1.16 -20.88 22.99
N PHE A 195 -0.88 -21.23 24.24
CA PHE A 195 -1.53 -22.35 24.92
C PHE A 195 -1.61 -22.16 26.43
N PRO A 196 -2.64 -22.76 27.08
CA PRO A 196 -3.80 -23.36 26.46
C PRO A 196 -4.74 -22.32 25.85
N ASN A 197 -5.41 -22.66 24.79
CA ASN A 197 -6.51 -21.85 24.24
C ASN A 197 -7.67 -22.79 23.88
N PRO A 198 -8.75 -22.81 24.70
CA PRO A 198 -9.17 -21.88 25.75
C PRO A 198 -8.32 -21.91 27.03
N SER A 199 -8.11 -20.72 27.65
CA SER A 199 -7.33 -20.52 28.87
C SER A 199 -8.20 -20.25 30.10
N ALA A 200 -7.73 -20.67 31.27
CA ALA A 200 -8.33 -20.34 32.57
C ALA A 200 -7.60 -19.16 33.28
N GLY A 201 -7.02 -18.22 32.49
CA GLY A 201 -6.38 -17.04 33.00
C GLY A 201 -4.84 -17.03 32.92
N ILE A 202 -4.21 -18.14 32.52
CA ILE A 202 -2.77 -18.17 32.22
C ILE A 202 -2.61 -18.55 30.75
N LEU A 203 -1.89 -17.73 30.01
CA LEU A 203 -1.57 -17.96 28.62
C LEU A 203 -0.05 -18.08 28.45
N ASN A 204 0.40 -19.19 27.88
CA ASN A 204 1.81 -19.43 27.62
C ASN A 204 2.12 -19.22 26.15
N PHE A 205 3.38 -18.94 25.86
CA PHE A 205 3.94 -18.82 24.52
C PHE A 205 5.01 -19.90 24.35
N ASN A 206 5.10 -20.48 23.16
CA ASN A 206 6.13 -21.47 22.83
C ASN A 206 7.55 -20.89 22.75
N LYS A 207 7.71 -19.57 22.84
CA LYS A 207 8.99 -18.86 22.89
C LYS A 207 8.97 -17.77 23.95
N TYR A 208 10.16 -17.31 24.36
CA TYR A 208 10.26 -16.14 25.23
C TYR A 208 9.99 -14.86 24.44
N LEU A 209 9.13 -14.00 24.97
CA LEU A 209 8.89 -12.66 24.49
C LEU A 209 9.87 -11.71 25.17
N ASN A 210 10.51 -10.84 24.38
CA ASN A 210 11.53 -9.94 24.87
C ASN A 210 11.37 -8.55 24.29
N ASN A 211 10.81 -7.64 25.08
CA ASN A 211 10.44 -6.27 24.69
C ASN A 211 9.23 -6.21 23.73
N GLU A 212 8.30 -7.17 23.88
CA GLU A 212 7.02 -7.13 23.16
C GLU A 212 5.92 -6.55 24.05
N ARG A 213 5.06 -5.73 23.45
CA ARG A 213 3.83 -5.22 24.07
C ARG A 213 2.68 -6.15 23.75
N ILE A 214 1.98 -6.61 24.79
CA ILE A 214 0.77 -7.40 24.68
C ILE A 214 -0.43 -6.54 25.02
N GLU A 215 -1.33 -6.40 24.06
CA GLU A 215 -2.62 -5.73 24.23
C GLU A 215 -3.74 -6.73 23.96
N ILE A 216 -4.81 -6.70 24.76
CA ILE A 216 -5.99 -7.56 24.55
C ILE A 216 -7.22 -6.67 24.42
N PHE A 217 -8.03 -6.99 23.42
CA PHE A 217 -9.25 -6.26 23.08
C PHE A 217 -10.47 -7.18 23.17
N SER A 218 -11.55 -6.66 23.71
CA SER A 218 -12.86 -7.30 23.60
C SER A 218 -13.37 -7.25 22.17
N LEU A 219 -14.37 -8.08 21.82
CA LEU A 219 -15.02 -8.04 20.49
C LEU A 219 -15.72 -6.70 20.18
N LYS A 220 -15.93 -5.86 21.19
CA LYS A 220 -16.44 -4.49 21.01
C LYS A 220 -15.34 -3.45 20.75
N GLY A 221 -14.07 -3.88 20.66
CA GLY A 221 -12.92 -3.00 20.43
C GLY A 221 -12.33 -2.33 21.68
N TYR A 222 -12.88 -2.59 22.88
CA TYR A 222 -12.31 -2.03 24.10
C TYR A 222 -11.03 -2.76 24.51
N LYS A 223 -9.96 -2.01 24.76
CA LYS A 223 -8.71 -2.57 25.31
C LYS A 223 -8.94 -2.94 26.79
N VAL A 224 -8.77 -4.22 27.11
CA VAL A 224 -9.02 -4.80 28.43
C VAL A 224 -7.73 -5.25 29.14
N PHE A 225 -6.61 -5.31 28.41
CA PHE A 225 -5.30 -5.65 28.96
C PHE A 225 -4.20 -4.96 28.16
N ASP A 226 -3.13 -4.54 28.86
CA ASP A 226 -1.98 -3.88 28.26
C ASP A 226 -0.74 -4.13 29.13
N GLN A 227 0.26 -4.80 28.60
CA GLN A 227 1.50 -5.12 29.31
C GLN A 227 2.69 -5.16 28.37
N LEU A 228 3.80 -4.56 28.77
CA LEU A 228 5.10 -4.78 28.16
C LEU A 228 5.77 -5.99 28.82
N VAL A 229 6.19 -6.96 28.01
CA VAL A 229 6.75 -8.23 28.46
C VAL A 229 8.25 -8.29 28.18
N PHE A 230 9.01 -8.64 29.21
CA PHE A 230 10.47 -8.83 29.10
C PHE A 230 10.84 -10.24 29.55
N ASN A 231 11.53 -10.96 28.70
CA ASN A 231 12.10 -12.29 28.98
C ASN A 231 11.12 -13.24 29.70
N SER A 232 9.89 -13.30 29.17
CA SER A 232 8.82 -14.16 29.70
C SER A 232 8.16 -14.96 28.58
N ASN A 233 7.76 -16.18 28.88
CA ASN A 233 6.98 -17.03 27.98
C ASN A 233 5.55 -17.27 28.50
N SER A 234 5.06 -16.44 29.44
CA SER A 234 3.69 -16.52 29.93
C SER A 234 3.18 -15.16 30.42
N ILE A 235 1.85 -15.01 30.39
CA ILE A 235 1.12 -13.90 31.00
C ILE A 235 -0.04 -14.43 31.84
N THR A 236 -0.39 -13.68 32.91
CA THR A 236 -1.58 -13.94 33.71
C THR A 236 -2.65 -12.92 33.38
N LEU A 237 -3.83 -13.40 33.03
CA LEU A 237 -4.99 -12.61 32.64
C LEU A 237 -6.09 -12.73 33.69
N ASN A 238 -6.61 -11.58 34.09
CA ASN A 238 -7.81 -11.52 34.95
C ASN A 238 -8.95 -10.91 34.13
N LEU A 239 -9.52 -11.72 33.22
CA LEU A 239 -10.58 -11.34 32.30
C LEU A 239 -11.79 -12.25 32.50
N ASP A 240 -12.97 -11.72 32.28
CA ASP A 240 -14.20 -12.51 32.27
C ASP A 240 -14.17 -13.56 31.14
N SER A 241 -14.97 -14.63 31.30
CA SER A 241 -15.13 -15.65 30.30
C SER A 241 -15.64 -15.03 28.98
N GLY A 242 -14.94 -15.30 27.88
CA GLY A 242 -15.28 -14.69 26.60
C GLY A 242 -14.24 -14.91 25.51
N VAL A 243 -14.51 -14.33 24.34
CA VAL A 243 -13.61 -14.29 23.20
C VAL A 243 -12.96 -12.91 23.10
N TYR A 244 -11.65 -12.90 22.87
CA TYR A 244 -10.84 -11.69 22.81
C TYR A 244 -9.86 -11.76 21.65
N VAL A 245 -9.37 -10.59 21.22
CA VAL A 245 -8.26 -10.45 20.29
C VAL A 245 -7.02 -10.03 21.07
N LEU A 246 -6.00 -10.86 21.06
CA LEU A 246 -4.68 -10.58 21.63
C LEU A 246 -3.80 -10.04 20.51
N LYS A 247 -3.17 -8.89 20.73
CA LYS A 247 -2.19 -8.25 19.85
C LYS A 247 -0.84 -8.27 20.55
N ILE A 248 0.18 -8.74 19.84
CA ILE A 248 1.58 -8.68 20.28
C ILE A 248 2.32 -7.79 19.30
N SER A 249 3.04 -6.81 19.81
CA SER A 249 3.80 -5.86 18.97
C SER A 249 5.18 -5.58 19.55
N ASN A 250 6.14 -5.37 18.66
CA ASN A 250 7.45 -4.79 18.91
C ASN A 250 7.75 -3.70 17.87
N ASN A 251 8.97 -3.17 17.85
CA ASN A 251 9.34 -2.07 16.95
C ASN A 251 9.22 -2.37 15.44
N SER A 252 9.08 -3.65 15.07
CA SER A 252 9.13 -4.08 13.66
C SER A 252 7.96 -4.97 13.25
N ASN A 253 7.25 -5.58 14.23
CA ASN A 253 6.24 -6.60 13.94
C ASN A 253 5.01 -6.46 14.83
N VAL A 254 3.84 -6.75 14.27
CA VAL A 254 2.56 -6.86 14.99
C VAL A 254 1.93 -8.19 14.64
N THR A 255 1.55 -8.97 15.65
CA THR A 255 0.76 -10.21 15.47
C THR A 255 -0.54 -10.15 16.24
N LYS A 256 -1.59 -10.76 15.70
CA LYS A 256 -2.92 -10.80 16.33
C LYS A 256 -3.36 -12.26 16.47
N HIS A 257 -3.93 -12.60 17.58
CA HIS A 257 -4.38 -13.97 17.89
C HIS A 257 -5.75 -13.93 18.55
N LYS A 258 -6.63 -14.86 18.17
CA LYS A 258 -7.88 -15.11 18.88
C LYS A 258 -7.59 -15.91 20.12
N ILE A 259 -8.02 -15.44 21.28
CA ILE A 259 -7.97 -16.16 22.55
C ILE A 259 -9.36 -16.34 23.14
N ILE A 260 -9.55 -17.43 23.89
CA ILE A 260 -10.79 -17.74 24.59
C ILE A 260 -10.46 -17.91 26.07
N ILE A 261 -11.14 -17.16 26.92
CA ILE A 261 -11.05 -17.25 28.38
C ILE A 261 -12.28 -18.02 28.88
N LYS A 262 -12.06 -18.98 29.79
CA LYS A 262 -13.11 -19.80 30.40
C LYS A 262 -13.47 -19.31 31.78
#